data_ab3c104f3b394d4d714ca4c93e05fcd2
#
_entry.id   ab3c104f3b394d4d714ca4c93e05fcd2
#
_cell.length_a   1.000
_cell.length_b   1.000
_cell.length_c   1.000
_cell.angle_alpha   90.00
_cell.angle_beta   90.00
_cell.angle_gamma   90.00
#
_symmetry.space_group_name_H-M   'P 1'
#
loop_
_entity.id
_entity.type
_entity.pdbx_description
1 polymer ?
#
loop_
_entity_poly.entity_id
_entity_poly.type
_entity_poly.pdbx_seq_one_letter_code
_entity_poly.pdbx_strand_id
1 'polypeptide(L)'
;IIKFFNIPIFYIPKLAHPDPSVKRRSGFLVPSYTDTKNLGSSINVPYYWAISENKDLTINNRLFASENPLFVGDYRHIFKDSNLDINFGYTEGYKKATSKKKVGDKSHFFSKFVKRFEGDEYENNLELKLQHVSDKKYLKLYKIDTNLVDYNTGNLENSLNFSSYSSRKDLFFDFETSIFTSLADSYSDKYEYFLPNISLTKGLFSEKFGYGDFDSSLKVHNYDTNKTEKIFTNSLSWNLDRPFNEKKLNGTLLTQLKNFNYETKNVSKFKKKTTSEFYGAIGYLASLDLFKSMGDVDQFLKPKIL
;
A
#
# COMPACT_ATOMS: atom_id res chain seq x y z
N ILE A 1 -21.86 -21.83 -32.48
CA ILE A 1 -21.08 -21.33 -33.65
C ILE A 1 -21.23 -19.82 -33.69
N ILE A 2 -20.15 -19.09 -33.57
CA ILE A 2 -20.14 -17.64 -33.82
C ILE A 2 -19.89 -17.43 -35.30
N LYS A 3 -20.81 -16.71 -35.96
CA LYS A 3 -20.74 -16.38 -37.40
C LYS A 3 -20.54 -14.88 -37.58
N PHE A 4 -19.68 -14.51 -38.54
CA PHE A 4 -19.55 -13.14 -39.05
C PHE A 4 -19.85 -13.15 -40.56
N PHE A 5 -20.82 -12.36 -41.00
CA PHE A 5 -21.34 -12.40 -42.37
C PHE A 5 -21.65 -13.82 -42.86
N ASN A 6 -22.34 -14.63 -42.05
CA ASN A 6 -22.68 -16.03 -42.32
C ASN A 6 -21.49 -17.02 -42.41
N ILE A 7 -20.27 -16.57 -42.24
CA ILE A 7 -19.08 -17.42 -42.21
C ILE A 7 -18.85 -17.84 -40.75
N PRO A 8 -18.77 -19.15 -40.45
CA PRO A 8 -18.45 -19.62 -39.10
C PRO A 8 -16.99 -19.30 -38.75
N ILE A 9 -16.78 -18.38 -37.84
CA ILE A 9 -15.44 -17.95 -37.41
C ILE A 9 -15.00 -18.76 -36.19
N PHE A 10 -15.95 -19.18 -35.35
CA PHE A 10 -15.65 -19.87 -34.12
C PHE A 10 -16.71 -20.91 -33.78
N TYR A 11 -16.28 -22.12 -33.50
CA TYR A 11 -17.14 -23.21 -33.06
C TYR A 11 -16.88 -23.51 -31.56
N ILE A 12 -17.87 -23.23 -30.74
CA ILE A 12 -17.86 -23.63 -29.32
C ILE A 12 -18.86 -24.78 -29.19
N PRO A 13 -18.42 -26.01 -28.97
CA PRO A 13 -19.32 -27.18 -28.90
C PRO A 13 -20.29 -27.10 -27.71
N LYS A 14 -19.93 -26.41 -26.65
CA LYS A 14 -20.77 -26.17 -25.48
C LYS A 14 -20.34 -24.88 -24.78
N LEU A 15 -21.20 -23.85 -24.79
CA LEU A 15 -21.05 -22.65 -23.99
C LEU A 15 -21.99 -22.77 -22.78
N ALA A 16 -21.46 -22.90 -21.59
CA ALA A 16 -22.21 -22.78 -20.35
C ALA A 16 -21.81 -21.47 -19.69
N HIS A 17 -22.70 -20.51 -19.64
CA HIS A 17 -22.55 -19.30 -18.84
C HIS A 17 -23.28 -19.54 -17.52
N PRO A 18 -22.60 -19.49 -16.35
CA PRO A 18 -23.29 -19.58 -15.07
C PRO A 18 -24.21 -18.37 -14.88
N ASP A 19 -25.46 -18.64 -14.51
CA ASP A 19 -26.39 -17.63 -14.05
C ASP A 19 -25.79 -16.90 -12.83
N PRO A 20 -25.95 -15.57 -12.67
CA PRO A 20 -25.46 -14.84 -11.49
C PRO A 20 -25.94 -15.41 -10.13
N SER A 21 -27.04 -16.14 -10.12
CA SER A 21 -27.60 -16.83 -8.96
C SER A 21 -26.90 -18.16 -8.62
N VAL A 22 -26.06 -18.69 -9.53
CA VAL A 22 -25.41 -19.98 -9.36
C VAL A 22 -24.11 -19.85 -8.60
N LYS A 23 -23.90 -20.72 -7.60
CA LYS A 23 -22.63 -20.83 -6.86
C LYS A 23 -21.43 -20.93 -7.81
N ARG A 24 -20.29 -20.40 -7.38
CA ARG A 24 -18.99 -20.46 -8.09
C ARG A 24 -18.73 -21.86 -8.65
N ARG A 25 -18.39 -21.96 -9.92
CA ARG A 25 -18.08 -23.24 -10.59
C ARG A 25 -16.72 -23.19 -11.24
N SER A 26 -15.99 -24.29 -11.11
CA SER A 26 -14.73 -24.48 -11.81
C SER A 26 -14.93 -24.64 -13.32
N GLY A 27 -13.99 -24.12 -14.10
CA GLY A 27 -14.03 -24.24 -15.55
C GLY A 27 -12.99 -23.40 -16.26
N PHE A 28 -12.85 -23.60 -17.56
CA PHE A 28 -12.01 -22.76 -18.40
C PHE A 28 -12.65 -21.39 -18.58
N LEU A 29 -11.82 -20.35 -18.45
CA LEU A 29 -12.20 -18.97 -18.76
C LEU A 29 -11.94 -18.68 -20.24
N VAL A 30 -12.34 -17.51 -20.70
CA VAL A 30 -12.18 -17.10 -22.10
C VAL A 30 -10.69 -17.02 -22.44
N PRO A 31 -10.22 -17.79 -23.43
CA PRO A 31 -8.83 -17.70 -23.88
C PRO A 31 -8.53 -16.32 -24.47
N SER A 32 -7.28 -15.89 -24.33
CA SER A 32 -6.80 -14.65 -24.93
C SER A 32 -5.56 -14.89 -25.79
N TYR A 33 -5.45 -14.13 -26.87
CA TYR A 33 -4.30 -14.13 -27.76
C TYR A 33 -3.49 -12.85 -27.55
N THR A 34 -2.17 -13.01 -27.53
CA THR A 34 -1.26 -11.87 -27.40
C THR A 34 -0.06 -12.11 -28.32
N ASP A 35 0.38 -11.06 -29.01
CA ASP A 35 1.65 -11.06 -29.77
C ASP A 35 2.58 -9.98 -29.23
N THR A 36 3.83 -10.33 -29.01
CA THR A 36 4.85 -9.43 -28.48
C THR A 36 6.15 -9.53 -29.22
N LYS A 37 6.84 -8.41 -29.41
CA LYS A 37 8.12 -8.34 -30.12
C LYS A 37 9.20 -9.28 -29.53
N ASN A 38 9.18 -9.51 -28.21
CA ASN A 38 10.24 -10.26 -27.53
C ASN A 38 9.96 -11.76 -27.41
N LEU A 39 8.70 -12.15 -27.26
CA LEU A 39 8.28 -13.52 -27.01
C LEU A 39 7.47 -14.13 -28.16
N GLY A 40 7.08 -13.30 -29.16
CA GLY A 40 6.21 -13.71 -30.26
C GLY A 40 4.76 -13.90 -29.83
N SER A 41 4.05 -14.64 -30.65
CA SER A 41 2.63 -14.97 -30.47
C SER A 41 2.43 -15.96 -29.32
N SER A 42 1.38 -15.75 -28.55
CA SER A 42 0.98 -16.64 -27.45
C SER A 42 -0.52 -16.71 -27.29
N ILE A 43 -0.99 -17.83 -26.76
CA ILE A 43 -2.37 -18.03 -26.33
C ILE A 43 -2.34 -18.27 -24.82
N ASN A 44 -3.22 -17.59 -24.09
CA ASN A 44 -3.47 -17.84 -22.67
C ASN A 44 -4.78 -18.59 -22.51
N VAL A 45 -4.74 -19.71 -21.80
CA VAL A 45 -5.89 -20.58 -21.52
C VAL A 45 -6.08 -20.65 -20.02
N PRO A 46 -6.85 -19.74 -19.41
CA PRO A 46 -7.03 -19.72 -17.97
C PRO A 46 -8.00 -20.83 -17.54
N TYR A 47 -7.73 -21.44 -16.39
CA TYR A 47 -8.63 -22.35 -15.70
C TYR A 47 -8.92 -21.82 -14.30
N TYR A 48 -10.18 -21.61 -14.00
CA TYR A 48 -10.67 -21.21 -12.69
C TYR A 48 -11.07 -22.46 -11.89
N TRP A 49 -10.50 -22.61 -10.70
CA TRP A 49 -10.82 -23.70 -9.78
C TRP A 49 -11.49 -23.12 -8.52
N ALA A 50 -12.80 -23.31 -8.40
CA ALA A 50 -13.56 -23.01 -7.19
C ALA A 50 -13.32 -24.15 -6.18
N ILE A 51 -12.32 -24.00 -5.31
CA ILE A 51 -11.94 -25.02 -4.33
C ILE A 51 -13.00 -25.14 -3.24
N SER A 52 -13.50 -24.00 -2.75
CA SER A 52 -14.61 -23.90 -1.81
C SER A 52 -15.32 -22.54 -1.94
N GLU A 53 -16.31 -22.26 -1.10
CA GLU A 53 -17.05 -20.98 -1.11
C GLU A 53 -16.16 -19.78 -0.80
N ASN A 54 -15.08 -19.98 -0.03
CA ASN A 54 -14.19 -18.93 0.45
C ASN A 54 -12.77 -18.98 -0.12
N LYS A 55 -12.47 -19.93 -1.03
CA LYS A 55 -11.15 -20.03 -1.67
C LYS A 55 -11.22 -20.50 -3.10
N ASP A 56 -10.37 -19.95 -3.93
CA ASP A 56 -10.24 -20.27 -5.33
C ASP A 56 -8.78 -20.18 -5.81
N LEU A 57 -8.53 -20.79 -6.95
CA LEU A 57 -7.26 -20.74 -7.66
C LEU A 57 -7.53 -20.55 -9.16
N THR A 58 -6.97 -19.52 -9.76
CA THR A 58 -6.95 -19.36 -11.22
C THR A 58 -5.56 -19.71 -11.74
N ILE A 59 -5.48 -20.65 -12.66
CA ILE A 59 -4.22 -21.04 -13.32
C ILE A 59 -4.25 -20.49 -14.75
N ASN A 60 -3.33 -19.59 -15.04
CA ASN A 60 -3.12 -18.99 -16.36
C ASN A 60 -2.00 -19.73 -17.07
N ASN A 61 -2.33 -20.45 -18.14
CA ASN A 61 -1.38 -21.18 -18.97
C ASN A 61 -1.11 -20.37 -20.25
N ARG A 62 0.00 -19.62 -20.27
CA ARG A 62 0.42 -18.84 -21.44
C ARG A 62 1.39 -19.65 -22.29
N LEU A 63 0.91 -20.15 -23.41
CA LEU A 63 1.65 -20.99 -24.36
C LEU A 63 2.18 -20.10 -25.50
N PHE A 64 3.50 -20.04 -25.61
CA PHE A 64 4.17 -19.28 -26.68
C PHE A 64 4.49 -20.18 -27.86
N ALA A 65 4.36 -19.67 -29.09
CA ALA A 65 4.68 -20.42 -30.30
C ALA A 65 6.18 -20.79 -30.41
N SER A 66 7.07 -19.90 -29.94
CA SER A 66 8.52 -20.01 -30.12
C SER A 66 9.33 -20.11 -28.85
N GLU A 67 8.72 -19.88 -27.69
CA GLU A 67 9.41 -19.84 -26.40
C GLU A 67 8.79 -20.83 -25.41
N ASN A 68 9.42 -21.00 -24.23
CA ASN A 68 8.88 -21.87 -23.18
C ASN A 68 7.59 -21.30 -22.60
N PRO A 69 6.66 -22.17 -22.15
CA PRO A 69 5.41 -21.71 -21.55
C PRO A 69 5.63 -20.95 -20.24
N LEU A 70 4.68 -20.08 -19.92
CA LEU A 70 4.60 -19.41 -18.63
C LEU A 70 3.35 -19.88 -17.91
N PHE A 71 3.50 -20.36 -16.68
CA PHE A 71 2.42 -20.74 -15.76
C PHE A 71 2.31 -19.68 -14.69
N VAL A 72 1.10 -19.15 -14.48
CA VAL A 72 0.82 -18.18 -13.41
C VAL A 72 -0.39 -18.67 -12.64
N GLY A 73 -0.27 -18.69 -11.31
CA GLY A 73 -1.35 -19.05 -10.41
C GLY A 73 -1.76 -17.87 -9.56
N ASP A 74 -3.07 -17.62 -9.46
CA ASP A 74 -3.70 -16.65 -8.58
C ASP A 74 -4.55 -17.39 -7.56
N TYR A 75 -4.09 -17.47 -6.33
CA TYR A 75 -4.81 -18.08 -5.20
C TYR A 75 -5.39 -17.02 -4.28
N ARG A 76 -6.67 -17.18 -3.92
CA ARG A 76 -7.35 -16.31 -2.97
C ARG A 76 -8.05 -17.13 -1.90
N HIS A 77 -7.93 -16.68 -0.67
CA HIS A 77 -8.61 -17.31 0.47
C HIS A 77 -9.14 -16.23 1.42
N ILE A 78 -10.44 -16.23 1.62
CA ILE A 78 -11.14 -15.35 2.55
C ILE A 78 -11.47 -16.17 3.80
N PHE A 79 -10.87 -15.79 4.93
CA PHE A 79 -11.20 -16.31 6.25
C PHE A 79 -12.24 -15.39 6.92
N LYS A 80 -12.67 -15.73 8.12
CA LYS A 80 -13.64 -14.89 8.86
C LYS A 80 -13.13 -13.47 9.07
N ASP A 81 -11.87 -13.32 9.52
CA ASP A 81 -11.29 -12.03 9.92
C ASP A 81 -10.01 -11.70 9.14
N SER A 82 -9.72 -12.46 8.08
CA SER A 82 -8.50 -12.28 7.29
C SER A 82 -8.65 -12.69 5.84
N ASN A 83 -7.81 -12.10 4.98
CA ASN A 83 -7.73 -12.38 3.57
C ASN A 83 -6.29 -12.74 3.20
N LEU A 84 -6.13 -13.75 2.35
CA LEU A 84 -4.86 -14.16 1.79
C LEU A 84 -4.95 -14.18 0.26
N ASP A 85 -4.13 -13.37 -0.39
CA ASP A 85 -3.93 -13.37 -1.82
C ASP A 85 -2.50 -13.82 -2.13
N ILE A 86 -2.35 -14.78 -3.05
CA ILE A 86 -1.04 -15.26 -3.51
C ILE A 86 -1.05 -15.29 -5.03
N ASN A 87 -0.03 -14.69 -5.63
CA ASN A 87 0.26 -14.83 -7.05
C ASN A 87 1.66 -15.42 -7.22
N PHE A 88 1.79 -16.44 -8.03
CA PHE A 88 3.06 -17.10 -8.32
C PHE A 88 3.17 -17.46 -9.80
N GLY A 89 4.36 -17.48 -10.32
CA GLY A 89 4.58 -17.88 -11.71
C GLY A 89 5.96 -18.47 -11.95
N TYR A 90 6.03 -19.29 -13.00
CA TYR A 90 7.23 -19.98 -13.40
C TYR A 90 7.30 -20.17 -14.91
N THR A 91 8.49 -20.04 -15.46
CA THR A 91 8.86 -20.37 -16.84
C THR A 91 10.33 -20.73 -16.92
N GLU A 92 10.70 -21.63 -17.82
CA GLU A 92 12.12 -21.92 -18.14
C GLU A 92 12.76 -20.79 -18.98
N GLY A 93 12.02 -19.70 -19.25
CA GLY A 93 12.52 -18.54 -19.98
C GLY A 93 12.62 -18.76 -21.48
N TYR A 94 13.68 -18.23 -22.10
CA TYR A 94 13.89 -18.39 -23.53
C TYR A 94 14.40 -19.79 -23.89
N LYS A 95 13.88 -20.38 -24.98
CA LYS A 95 14.35 -21.69 -25.49
C LYS A 95 15.80 -21.66 -26.03
N LYS A 96 16.21 -20.50 -26.56
CA LYS A 96 17.55 -20.35 -27.15
C LYS A 96 18.23 -19.08 -26.67
N ALA A 97 19.50 -19.19 -26.29
CA ALA A 97 20.30 -18.03 -25.93
C ALA A 97 20.69 -17.23 -27.20
N THR A 98 20.71 -15.90 -27.07
CA THR A 98 21.27 -14.97 -28.05
C THR A 98 22.03 -13.88 -27.31
N SER A 99 22.70 -12.97 -28.03
CA SER A 99 23.38 -11.81 -27.40
C SER A 99 22.46 -10.98 -26.51
N LYS A 100 21.12 -10.99 -26.77
CA LYS A 100 20.10 -10.23 -26.02
C LYS A 100 19.14 -11.09 -25.17
N LYS A 101 19.14 -12.41 -25.38
CA LYS A 101 18.25 -13.35 -24.70
C LYS A 101 19.08 -14.29 -23.85
N LYS A 102 18.91 -14.24 -22.52
CA LYS A 102 19.52 -15.17 -21.58
C LYS A 102 18.54 -16.30 -21.28
N VAL A 103 18.96 -17.54 -21.48
CA VAL A 103 18.27 -18.76 -21.05
C VAL A 103 18.35 -18.84 -19.53
N GLY A 104 17.36 -19.45 -18.92
CA GLY A 104 17.31 -19.71 -17.48
C GLY A 104 15.93 -19.46 -16.90
N ASP A 105 15.67 -20.14 -15.82
CA ASP A 105 14.41 -20.13 -15.12
C ASP A 105 14.04 -18.75 -14.61
N LYS A 106 12.78 -18.40 -14.74
CA LYS A 106 12.24 -17.16 -14.22
C LYS A 106 10.97 -17.45 -13.45
N SER A 107 10.88 -16.81 -12.29
CA SER A 107 9.75 -17.02 -11.37
C SER A 107 9.45 -15.77 -10.59
N HIS A 108 8.25 -15.73 -10.04
CA HIS A 108 7.85 -14.76 -9.03
C HIS A 108 6.99 -15.43 -7.96
N PHE A 109 6.98 -14.79 -6.81
CA PHE A 109 6.08 -15.08 -5.72
C PHE A 109 5.63 -13.77 -5.08
N PHE A 110 4.33 -13.50 -5.08
CA PHE A 110 3.72 -12.36 -4.42
C PHE A 110 2.66 -12.86 -3.46
N SER A 111 2.62 -12.31 -2.27
CA SER A 111 1.59 -12.62 -1.29
C SER A 111 1.20 -11.39 -0.51
N LYS A 112 -0.08 -11.28 -0.21
CA LYS A 112 -0.63 -10.29 0.71
C LYS A 112 -1.57 -11.00 1.67
N PHE A 113 -1.28 -10.90 2.96
CA PHE A 113 -2.14 -11.35 4.04
C PHE A 113 -2.59 -10.14 4.85
N VAL A 114 -3.89 -10.02 5.05
CA VAL A 114 -4.48 -8.97 5.88
C VAL A 114 -5.37 -9.64 6.92
N LYS A 115 -5.14 -9.32 8.19
CA LYS A 115 -5.98 -9.75 9.29
C LYS A 115 -6.48 -8.55 10.07
N ARG A 116 -7.80 -8.45 10.23
CA ARG A 116 -8.45 -7.48 11.10
C ARG A 116 -9.03 -8.21 12.29
N PHE A 117 -8.80 -7.68 13.46
CA PHE A 117 -9.34 -8.25 14.68
C PHE A 117 -9.67 -7.15 15.68
N GLU A 118 -10.84 -7.25 16.23
CA GLU A 118 -11.40 -6.30 17.16
C GLU A 118 -11.34 -6.90 18.57
N GLY A 119 -10.89 -6.13 19.52
CA GLY A 119 -11.03 -6.38 20.95
C GLY A 119 -12.02 -5.39 21.56
N ASP A 120 -12.27 -5.50 22.85
CA ASP A 120 -13.25 -4.63 23.55
C ASP A 120 -12.93 -3.13 23.44
N GLU A 121 -11.67 -2.77 23.26
CA GLU A 121 -11.20 -1.38 23.24
C GLU A 121 -10.37 -1.04 22.00
N TYR A 122 -9.91 -2.01 21.23
CA TYR A 122 -8.97 -1.80 20.15
C TYR A 122 -9.40 -2.48 18.85
N GLU A 123 -9.31 -1.72 17.76
CA GLU A 123 -9.36 -2.22 16.40
C GLU A 123 -7.93 -2.43 15.90
N ASN A 124 -7.61 -3.64 15.49
CA ASN A 124 -6.27 -4.00 15.09
C ASN A 124 -6.26 -4.45 13.63
N ASN A 125 -5.21 -4.05 12.91
CA ASN A 125 -4.97 -4.49 11.56
C ASN A 125 -3.51 -4.99 11.43
N LEU A 126 -3.35 -6.19 10.88
CA LEU A 126 -2.06 -6.78 10.55
C LEU A 126 -2.01 -7.01 9.05
N GLU A 127 -1.01 -6.47 8.39
CA GLU A 127 -0.75 -6.69 6.97
C GLU A 127 0.66 -7.23 6.76
N LEU A 128 0.77 -8.34 6.03
CA LEU A 128 2.03 -8.92 5.58
C LEU A 128 2.05 -8.91 4.05
N LYS A 129 3.09 -8.35 3.45
CA LYS A 129 3.38 -8.41 2.02
C LYS A 129 4.70 -9.11 1.77
N LEU A 130 4.71 -10.02 0.81
CA LEU A 130 5.92 -10.68 0.34
C LEU A 130 5.96 -10.57 -1.18
N GLN A 131 7.06 -10.04 -1.72
CA GLN A 131 7.24 -9.85 -3.17
C GLN A 131 8.65 -10.26 -3.57
N HIS A 132 8.73 -11.24 -4.45
CA HIS A 132 9.99 -11.74 -4.98
C HIS A 132 9.91 -12.00 -6.48
N VAL A 133 10.96 -11.66 -7.20
CA VAL A 133 11.20 -12.06 -8.59
C VAL A 133 12.62 -12.60 -8.75
N SER A 134 12.78 -13.62 -9.55
CA SER A 134 14.12 -14.20 -9.85
C SER A 134 14.96 -13.33 -10.78
N ASP A 135 14.33 -12.47 -11.59
CA ASP A 135 14.99 -11.60 -12.58
C ASP A 135 14.30 -10.24 -12.63
N LYS A 136 15.08 -9.15 -12.56
CA LYS A 136 14.57 -7.76 -12.54
C LYS A 136 13.70 -7.38 -13.75
N LYS A 137 13.94 -7.99 -14.91
CA LYS A 137 13.22 -7.69 -16.16
C LYS A 137 12.04 -8.63 -16.40
N TYR A 138 11.86 -9.64 -15.53
CA TYR A 138 10.84 -10.68 -15.69
C TYR A 138 9.42 -10.11 -15.81
N LEU A 139 9.03 -9.22 -14.89
CA LEU A 139 7.69 -8.64 -14.88
C LEU A 139 7.37 -7.90 -16.19
N LYS A 140 8.30 -7.03 -16.63
CA LYS A 140 8.15 -6.25 -17.88
C LYS A 140 8.20 -7.13 -19.12
N LEU A 141 9.05 -8.16 -19.12
CA LEU A 141 9.21 -9.06 -20.26
C LEU A 141 7.93 -9.85 -20.54
N TYR A 142 7.35 -10.43 -19.48
CA TYR A 142 6.15 -11.26 -19.59
C TYR A 142 4.85 -10.48 -19.34
N LYS A 143 4.92 -9.17 -19.05
CA LYS A 143 3.79 -8.32 -18.69
C LYS A 143 2.94 -8.99 -17.59
N ILE A 144 3.60 -9.30 -16.47
CA ILE A 144 2.94 -9.88 -15.30
C ILE A 144 2.21 -8.76 -14.57
N ASP A 145 0.91 -8.72 -14.76
CA ASP A 145 0.02 -7.76 -14.12
C ASP A 145 -0.95 -8.52 -13.19
N THR A 146 -0.95 -8.16 -11.92
CA THR A 146 -1.70 -8.85 -10.88
C THR A 146 -2.35 -7.83 -9.95
N ASN A 147 -3.29 -8.27 -9.13
CA ASN A 147 -3.86 -7.42 -8.06
C ASN A 147 -2.83 -7.00 -7.00
N LEU A 148 -1.66 -7.67 -6.95
CA LEU A 148 -0.62 -7.45 -5.96
C LEU A 148 0.54 -6.60 -6.49
N VAL A 149 0.87 -6.71 -7.77
CA VAL A 149 2.02 -6.05 -8.39
C VAL A 149 1.72 -5.72 -9.85
N ASP A 150 1.98 -4.48 -10.25
CA ASP A 150 1.98 -4.02 -11.65
C ASP A 150 3.35 -4.31 -12.28
N TYR A 151 3.37 -4.77 -13.53
CA TYR A 151 4.61 -5.07 -14.27
C TYR A 151 5.52 -3.85 -14.51
N ASN A 152 5.00 -2.63 -14.38
CA ASN A 152 5.79 -1.39 -14.48
C ASN A 152 6.41 -0.94 -13.15
N THR A 153 6.15 -1.65 -12.05
CA THR A 153 6.72 -1.27 -10.75
C THR A 153 8.25 -1.13 -10.82
N GLY A 154 8.77 -0.11 -10.16
CA GLY A 154 10.22 0.10 -10.01
C GLY A 154 10.82 -0.63 -8.82
N ASN A 155 10.00 -0.98 -7.84
CA ASN A 155 10.44 -1.60 -6.59
C ASN A 155 9.48 -2.72 -6.18
N LEU A 156 10.02 -3.72 -5.49
CA LEU A 156 9.26 -4.73 -4.76
C LEU A 156 9.29 -4.41 -3.27
N GLU A 157 8.17 -4.65 -2.59
CA GLU A 157 8.00 -4.39 -1.16
C GLU A 157 7.79 -5.70 -0.40
N ASN A 158 8.61 -5.93 0.62
CA ASN A 158 8.39 -6.95 1.63
C ASN A 158 8.15 -6.23 2.95
N SER A 159 6.97 -6.31 3.50
CA SER A 159 6.60 -5.53 4.69
C SER A 159 5.72 -6.29 5.65
N LEU A 160 5.87 -5.93 6.93
CA LEU A 160 4.98 -6.29 8.02
C LEU A 160 4.50 -5.00 8.66
N ASN A 161 3.19 -4.76 8.60
CA ASN A 161 2.54 -3.60 9.18
C ASN A 161 1.56 -4.06 10.25
N PHE A 162 1.61 -3.43 11.40
CA PHE A 162 0.64 -3.61 12.46
C PHE A 162 0.14 -2.24 12.91
N SER A 163 -1.16 -2.03 12.86
CA SER A 163 -1.78 -0.83 13.39
C SER A 163 -2.84 -1.18 14.42
N SER A 164 -2.95 -0.35 15.44
CA SER A 164 -3.91 -0.50 16.53
C SER A 164 -4.54 0.84 16.85
N TYR A 165 -5.85 0.90 16.86
CA TYR A 165 -6.62 2.11 17.16
C TYR A 165 -7.60 1.86 18.30
N SER A 166 -7.70 2.82 19.22
CA SER A 166 -8.71 2.85 20.27
C SER A 166 -9.43 4.20 20.28
N SER A 167 -10.67 4.23 19.86
CA SER A 167 -11.50 5.44 19.90
C SER A 167 -11.75 5.89 21.34
N ARG A 168 -11.93 4.94 22.26
CA ARG A 168 -12.17 5.25 23.69
C ARG A 168 -10.98 5.92 24.38
N LYS A 169 -9.76 5.51 24.00
CA LYS A 169 -8.52 6.07 24.56
C LYS A 169 -7.95 7.17 23.69
N ASP A 170 -8.51 7.40 22.51
CA ASP A 170 -8.00 8.29 21.49
C ASP A 170 -6.51 8.03 21.23
N LEU A 171 -6.21 6.75 20.95
CA LEU A 171 -4.85 6.23 20.82
C LEU A 171 -4.71 5.52 19.48
N PHE A 172 -3.73 5.92 18.70
CA PHE A 172 -3.30 5.23 17.50
C PHE A 172 -1.84 4.80 17.65
N PHE A 173 -1.58 3.55 17.34
CA PHE A 173 -0.24 2.97 17.29
C PHE A 173 -0.04 2.33 15.92
N ASP A 174 1.10 2.60 15.31
CA ASP A 174 1.51 1.98 14.05
C ASP A 174 2.95 1.48 14.14
N PHE A 175 3.16 0.26 13.68
CA PHE A 175 4.45 -0.38 13.55
C PHE A 175 4.61 -0.92 12.14
N GLU A 176 5.67 -0.49 11.48
CA GLU A 176 6.05 -0.97 10.15
C GLU A 176 7.49 -1.47 10.17
N THR A 177 7.72 -2.57 9.49
CA THR A 177 9.05 -2.98 9.05
C THR A 177 8.98 -3.39 7.60
N SER A 178 9.87 -2.85 6.76
CA SER A 178 9.81 -3.07 5.32
C SER A 178 11.19 -3.12 4.67
N ILE A 179 11.27 -3.93 3.60
CA ILE A 179 12.44 -4.06 2.75
C ILE A 179 11.98 -3.80 1.33
N PHE A 180 12.54 -2.77 0.71
CA PHE A 180 12.30 -2.46 -0.70
C PHE A 180 13.45 -2.97 -1.54
N THR A 181 13.14 -3.67 -2.63
CA THR A 181 14.12 -4.18 -3.59
C THR A 181 13.93 -3.46 -4.92
N SER A 182 14.93 -2.71 -5.36
CA SER A 182 14.88 -1.99 -6.64
C SER A 182 15.02 -2.94 -7.83
N LEU A 183 14.15 -2.78 -8.82
CA LEU A 183 14.20 -3.45 -10.12
C LEU A 183 14.96 -2.64 -11.17
N ALA A 184 15.45 -1.45 -10.85
CA ALA A 184 16.25 -0.63 -11.75
C ALA A 184 17.69 -1.15 -11.84
N ASP A 185 18.24 -1.21 -13.06
CA ASP A 185 19.61 -1.68 -13.29
C ASP A 185 20.68 -0.68 -12.81
N SER A 186 20.37 0.61 -12.81
CA SER A 186 21.32 1.71 -12.54
C SER A 186 21.27 2.24 -11.09
N TYR A 187 20.39 1.70 -10.24
CA TYR A 187 20.25 2.18 -8.88
C TYR A 187 21.28 1.51 -7.96
N SER A 188 22.11 2.32 -7.29
CA SER A 188 23.21 1.84 -6.43
C SER A 188 22.71 1.24 -5.11
N ASP A 189 21.62 1.78 -4.55
CA ASP A 189 21.01 1.27 -3.33
C ASP A 189 19.96 0.21 -3.70
N LYS A 190 20.40 -1.01 -4.01
CA LYS A 190 19.53 -2.10 -4.45
C LYS A 190 18.47 -2.45 -3.41
N TYR A 191 18.81 -2.36 -2.14
CA TYR A 191 17.92 -2.60 -1.01
C TYR A 191 17.81 -1.37 -0.13
N GLU A 192 16.59 -1.09 0.31
CA GLU A 192 16.29 -0.10 1.33
C GLU A 192 15.49 -0.77 2.44
N TYR A 193 15.86 -0.48 3.69
CA TYR A 193 15.32 -1.13 4.88
C TYR A 193 14.74 -0.09 5.83
N PHE A 194 13.46 -0.23 6.19
CA PHE A 194 12.84 0.47 7.31
C PHE A 194 12.69 -0.51 8.47
N LEU A 195 13.57 -0.43 9.46
CA LEU A 195 13.70 -1.42 10.52
C LEU A 195 14.01 -0.75 11.88
N PRO A 196 13.04 -0.32 12.67
CA PRO A 196 11.60 -0.18 12.38
C PRO A 196 11.19 1.24 11.95
N ASN A 197 9.91 1.39 11.58
CA ASN A 197 9.18 2.65 11.56
C ASN A 197 8.00 2.51 12.53
N ILE A 198 7.98 3.34 13.58
CA ILE A 198 6.98 3.26 14.66
C ILE A 198 6.37 4.64 14.83
N SER A 199 5.06 4.71 14.98
CA SER A 199 4.37 5.94 15.35
C SER A 199 3.32 5.68 16.44
N LEU A 200 3.17 6.67 17.31
CA LEU A 200 2.18 6.71 18.36
C LEU A 200 1.56 8.10 18.37
N THR A 201 0.23 8.14 18.22
CA THR A 201 -0.56 9.37 18.38
C THR A 201 -1.54 9.18 19.54
N LYS A 202 -1.58 10.13 20.44
CA LYS A 202 -2.45 10.12 21.61
C LYS A 202 -3.18 11.45 21.69
N GLY A 203 -4.51 11.44 21.51
CA GLY A 203 -5.36 12.55 21.83
C GLY A 203 -5.43 12.80 23.36
N LEU A 204 -5.32 14.05 23.73
CA LEU A 204 -5.32 14.52 25.11
C LEU A 204 -6.48 15.48 25.30
N PHE A 205 -7.29 15.23 26.31
CA PHE A 205 -8.44 16.09 26.62
C PHE A 205 -8.55 16.36 28.12
N SER A 206 -8.86 17.60 28.45
CA SER A 206 -9.17 18.04 29.79
C SER A 206 -10.22 19.15 29.73
N GLU A 207 -11.35 18.96 30.40
CA GLU A 207 -12.42 19.99 30.50
C GLU A 207 -11.90 21.34 30.99
N LYS A 208 -10.94 21.35 31.88
CA LYS A 208 -10.40 22.56 32.48
C LYS A 208 -9.22 23.16 31.69
N PHE A 209 -8.37 22.31 31.11
CA PHE A 209 -7.10 22.72 30.53
C PHE A 209 -7.04 22.66 29.00
N GLY A 210 -8.12 22.23 28.34
CA GLY A 210 -8.21 22.19 26.90
C GLY A 210 -7.91 20.83 26.28
N TYR A 211 -7.50 20.81 25.04
CA TYR A 211 -7.28 19.59 24.25
C TYR A 211 -6.03 19.69 23.39
N GLY A 212 -5.50 18.57 22.98
CA GLY A 212 -4.31 18.52 22.15
C GLY A 212 -3.94 17.10 21.77
N ASP A 213 -2.82 16.97 21.09
CA ASP A 213 -2.31 15.70 20.62
C ASP A 213 -0.84 15.54 20.99
N PHE A 214 -0.47 14.35 21.37
CA PHE A 214 0.90 13.92 21.53
C PHE A 214 1.25 12.92 20.45
N ASP A 215 2.26 13.24 19.63
CA ASP A 215 2.79 12.38 18.59
C ASP A 215 4.22 12.00 18.91
N SER A 216 4.55 10.71 18.79
CA SER A 216 5.89 10.20 18.90
C SER A 216 6.19 9.29 17.72
N SER A 217 7.33 9.46 17.05
CA SER A 217 7.72 8.60 15.95
C SER A 217 9.20 8.26 15.96
N LEU A 218 9.51 7.01 15.65
CA LEU A 218 10.86 6.50 15.44
C LEU A 218 10.96 5.91 14.04
N LYS A 219 11.90 6.39 13.24
CA LYS A 219 12.20 5.87 11.91
C LYS A 219 13.67 5.48 11.81
N VAL A 220 13.92 4.22 11.50
CA VAL A 220 15.26 3.73 11.18
C VAL A 220 15.29 3.29 9.73
N HIS A 221 16.01 4.04 8.89
CA HIS A 221 16.13 3.80 7.46
C HIS A 221 17.59 3.49 7.11
N ASN A 222 17.81 2.31 6.58
CA ASN A 222 19.13 1.83 6.14
C ASN A 222 19.12 1.57 4.64
N TYR A 223 20.23 1.84 4.00
CA TYR A 223 20.44 1.60 2.58
C TYR A 223 21.56 0.57 2.36
N ASP A 224 21.52 -0.14 1.27
CA ASP A 224 22.52 -1.14 0.87
C ASP A 224 23.94 -0.55 0.79
N THR A 225 24.07 0.73 0.40
CA THR A 225 25.35 1.45 0.31
C THR A 225 25.87 2.00 1.64
N ASN A 226 25.52 1.39 2.77
CA ASN A 226 25.94 1.78 4.11
C ASN A 226 25.57 3.22 4.52
N LYS A 227 24.43 3.71 4.02
CA LYS A 227 23.79 4.92 4.48
C LYS A 227 22.77 4.56 5.57
N THR A 228 22.66 5.41 6.57
CA THR A 228 21.69 5.21 7.66
C THR A 228 21.11 6.54 8.08
N GLU A 229 19.80 6.56 8.28
CA GLU A 229 19.04 7.65 8.90
C GLU A 229 18.25 7.09 10.08
N LYS A 230 18.52 7.57 11.29
CA LYS A 230 17.69 7.31 12.46
C LYS A 230 17.07 8.63 12.89
N ILE A 231 15.77 8.67 12.94
CA ILE A 231 15.02 9.88 13.28
C ILE A 231 14.03 9.55 14.37
N PHE A 232 14.10 10.29 15.46
CA PHE A 232 13.14 10.20 16.56
C PHE A 232 12.53 11.59 16.79
N THR A 233 11.21 11.67 16.70
CA THR A 233 10.47 12.92 16.90
C THR A 233 9.40 12.76 17.95
N ASN A 234 9.26 13.80 18.80
CA ASN A 234 8.12 13.96 19.68
C ASN A 234 7.50 15.33 19.42
N SER A 235 6.19 15.39 19.34
CA SER A 235 5.42 16.61 19.14
C SER A 235 4.26 16.65 20.12
N LEU A 236 4.08 17.76 20.79
CA LEU A 236 2.91 18.04 21.61
C LEU A 236 2.25 19.31 21.08
N SER A 237 1.02 19.18 20.63
CA SER A 237 0.15 20.31 20.37
C SER A 237 -0.85 20.46 21.51
N TRP A 238 -1.12 21.67 21.95
CA TRP A 238 -2.08 21.92 23.01
C TRP A 238 -2.87 23.19 22.74
N ASN A 239 -4.18 23.09 22.83
CA ASN A 239 -5.11 24.16 22.57
C ASN A 239 -5.96 24.40 23.82
N LEU A 240 -6.07 25.66 24.23
CA LEU A 240 -6.87 26.05 25.37
C LEU A 240 -7.82 27.17 24.96
N ASP A 241 -9.11 26.87 24.91
CA ASP A 241 -10.12 27.85 24.62
C ASP A 241 -10.36 28.75 25.83
N ARG A 242 -10.11 30.03 25.66
CA ARG A 242 -10.31 31.09 26.65
C ARG A 242 -11.02 32.27 26.01
N PRO A 243 -12.36 32.33 26.10
CA PRO A 243 -13.09 33.46 25.57
C PRO A 243 -12.67 34.74 26.31
N PHE A 244 -12.38 35.79 25.55
CA PHE A 244 -12.16 37.12 26.07
C PHE A 244 -13.51 37.79 26.32
N ASN A 245 -13.89 37.89 27.59
CA ASN A 245 -15.12 38.59 28.02
C ASN A 245 -16.42 38.08 27.37
N GLU A 246 -17.54 38.24 28.04
CA GLU A 246 -18.89 37.76 27.67
C GLU A 246 -19.42 38.24 26.30
N LYS A 247 -18.64 38.98 25.51
CA LYS A 247 -19.09 39.61 24.27
C LYS A 247 -18.47 38.98 23.02
N LYS A 248 -18.89 37.76 22.67
CA LYS A 248 -18.69 37.17 21.30
C LYS A 248 -17.27 37.04 20.79
N LEU A 249 -16.21 37.43 21.52
CA LEU A 249 -14.84 37.25 21.14
C LEU A 249 -14.35 35.89 21.67
N ASN A 250 -14.15 34.97 20.77
CA ASN A 250 -13.57 33.66 21.07
C ASN A 250 -12.05 33.74 20.97
N GLY A 251 -11.34 33.16 21.91
CA GLY A 251 -9.90 33.08 21.89
C GLY A 251 -9.41 31.70 22.20
N THR A 252 -8.42 31.23 21.45
CA THR A 252 -7.78 29.95 21.66
C THR A 252 -6.28 30.17 21.81
N LEU A 253 -5.72 29.79 22.95
CA LEU A 253 -4.28 29.69 23.14
C LEU A 253 -3.78 28.42 22.46
N LEU A 254 -2.88 28.58 21.51
CA LEU A 254 -2.25 27.51 20.73
C LEU A 254 -0.82 27.32 21.24
N THR A 255 -0.45 26.11 21.59
CA THR A 255 0.92 25.78 21.99
C THR A 255 1.40 24.58 21.22
N GLN A 256 2.62 24.65 20.72
CA GLN A 256 3.28 23.55 20.06
C GLN A 256 4.70 23.38 20.60
N LEU A 257 5.04 22.17 21.01
CA LEU A 257 6.38 21.78 21.39
C LEU A 257 6.81 20.63 20.51
N LYS A 258 8.04 20.68 19.98
CA LYS A 258 8.58 19.64 19.13
C LYS A 258 10.04 19.36 19.52
N ASN A 259 10.33 18.08 19.79
CA ASN A 259 11.68 17.56 19.92
C ASN A 259 12.02 16.75 18.67
N PHE A 260 13.15 17.04 18.04
CA PHE A 260 13.61 16.37 16.84
C PHE A 260 15.05 15.89 17.06
N ASN A 261 15.24 14.59 17.01
CA ASN A 261 16.52 13.94 17.17
C ASN A 261 16.84 13.14 15.92
N TYR A 262 18.06 13.25 15.43
CA TYR A 262 18.50 12.40 14.34
C TYR A 262 19.97 11.99 14.47
N GLU A 263 20.27 10.79 13.97
CA GLU A 263 21.61 10.28 13.76
C GLU A 263 21.71 9.79 12.32
N THR A 264 22.71 10.26 11.58
CA THR A 264 22.88 9.91 10.17
C THR A 264 24.31 9.49 9.85
N LYS A 265 24.43 8.57 8.88
CA LYS A 265 25.71 8.08 8.38
C LYS A 265 25.68 8.09 6.86
N ASN A 266 26.71 8.70 6.26
CA ASN A 266 26.90 8.76 4.79
C ASN A 266 25.71 9.37 4.01
N VAL A 267 24.96 10.28 4.62
CA VAL A 267 23.80 10.94 4.01
C VAL A 267 24.11 12.42 3.86
N SER A 268 24.16 12.91 2.62
CA SER A 268 24.48 14.32 2.30
C SER A 268 23.37 15.32 2.63
N LYS A 269 22.14 14.82 2.79
CA LYS A 269 20.96 15.65 3.13
C LYS A 269 21.10 16.39 4.47
N PHE A 270 21.84 15.81 5.41
CA PHE A 270 22.03 16.35 6.75
C PHE A 270 23.42 16.93 6.90
N LYS A 271 23.52 18.15 7.44
CA LYS A 271 24.81 18.85 7.66
C LYS A 271 25.61 18.28 8.85
N LYS A 272 24.93 17.74 9.86
CA LYS A 272 25.50 17.15 11.06
C LYS A 272 25.18 15.66 11.11
N LYS A 273 26.07 14.88 11.73
CA LYS A 273 25.86 13.43 11.87
C LYS A 273 24.85 13.09 12.97
N THR A 274 24.82 13.87 14.03
CA THR A 274 23.92 13.70 15.16
C THR A 274 23.43 15.06 15.61
N THR A 275 22.15 15.20 15.87
CA THR A 275 21.53 16.43 16.32
C THR A 275 20.32 16.12 17.20
N SER A 276 20.17 16.96 18.25
CA SER A 276 18.95 17.03 19.05
C SER A 276 18.51 18.49 19.07
N GLU A 277 17.28 18.72 18.65
CA GLU A 277 16.71 20.07 18.54
C GLU A 277 15.37 20.11 19.26
N PHE A 278 15.08 21.22 19.90
CA PHE A 278 13.83 21.47 20.58
C PHE A 278 13.23 22.79 20.09
N TYR A 279 11.99 22.75 19.67
CA TYR A 279 11.23 23.90 19.15
C TYR A 279 9.99 24.11 19.99
N GLY A 280 9.65 25.37 20.22
CA GLY A 280 8.41 25.75 20.86
C GLY A 280 7.77 26.94 20.14
N ALA A 281 6.45 26.92 20.04
CA ALA A 281 5.66 28.02 19.55
C ALA A 281 4.42 28.23 20.42
N ILE A 282 4.09 29.48 20.66
CA ILE A 282 2.87 29.89 21.36
C ILE A 282 2.18 30.93 20.51
N GLY A 283 0.90 30.75 20.23
CA GLY A 283 0.06 31.68 19.49
C GLY A 283 -1.27 31.90 20.21
N TYR A 284 -1.90 33.01 19.93
CA TYR A 284 -3.26 33.27 20.41
C TYR A 284 -4.17 33.58 19.22
N LEU A 285 -5.10 32.70 18.94
CA LEU A 285 -6.09 32.88 17.88
C LEU A 285 -7.32 33.57 18.44
N ALA A 286 -7.56 34.80 18.04
CA ALA A 286 -8.79 35.51 18.35
C ALA A 286 -9.77 35.42 17.18
N SER A 287 -11.05 35.18 17.45
CA SER A 287 -12.11 35.19 16.44
C SER A 287 -13.38 35.86 16.96
N LEU A 288 -14.06 36.59 16.08
CA LEU A 288 -15.30 37.30 16.38
C LEU A 288 -16.42 36.71 15.52
N ASP A 289 -17.44 36.16 16.17
CA ASP A 289 -18.62 35.64 15.48
C ASP A 289 -19.63 36.79 15.25
N LEU A 290 -19.76 37.24 14.00
CA LEU A 290 -20.69 38.26 13.57
C LEU A 290 -21.86 37.59 12.83
N PHE A 291 -23.09 37.84 13.29
CA PHE A 291 -24.28 37.33 12.68
C PHE A 291 -25.25 38.47 12.38
N LYS A 292 -25.86 38.48 11.19
CA LYS A 292 -26.89 39.39 10.78
C LYS A 292 -27.96 38.66 9.99
N SER A 293 -29.20 38.72 10.46
CA SER A 293 -30.36 38.22 9.72
C SER A 293 -31.06 39.39 8.99
N MET A 294 -31.36 39.24 7.71
CA MET A 294 -32.09 40.21 6.89
C MET A 294 -33.14 39.48 6.06
N GLY A 295 -34.38 39.44 6.58
CA GLY A 295 -35.49 38.70 5.98
C GLY A 295 -35.19 37.20 5.90
N ASP A 296 -35.22 36.64 4.70
CA ASP A 296 -34.94 35.21 4.46
C ASP A 296 -33.46 34.89 4.31
N VAL A 297 -32.56 35.85 4.53
CA VAL A 297 -31.08 35.65 4.33
C VAL A 297 -30.39 35.88 5.66
N ASP A 298 -29.67 34.84 6.11
CA ASP A 298 -28.74 34.89 7.23
C ASP A 298 -27.32 35.09 6.76
N GLN A 299 -26.67 36.11 7.29
CA GLN A 299 -25.26 36.43 6.99
C GLN A 299 -24.40 36.10 8.20
N PHE A 300 -23.34 35.35 7.97
CA PHE A 300 -22.36 34.98 8.98
C PHE A 300 -20.97 35.41 8.54
N LEU A 301 -20.25 36.13 9.43
CA LEU A 301 -18.86 36.53 9.21
C LEU A 301 -18.04 36.20 10.46
N LYS A 302 -16.94 35.48 10.28
CA LYS A 302 -16.01 35.09 11.36
C LYS A 302 -14.60 35.56 11.06
N PRO A 303 -14.26 36.83 11.28
CA PRO A 303 -12.88 37.28 11.20
C PRO A 303 -12.03 36.59 12.25
N LYS A 304 -10.79 36.23 11.86
CA LYS A 304 -9.80 35.57 12.72
C LYS A 304 -8.48 36.35 12.63
N ILE A 305 -7.78 36.43 13.76
CA ILE A 305 -6.43 37.00 13.86
C ILE A 305 -5.58 36.06 14.73
N LEU A 306 -4.36 35.79 14.29
CA LEU A 306 -3.38 34.99 15.02
C LEU A 306 -2.25 35.91 15.48
#